data_77cf4be318c4f25f7f3c36b6aa46de13
#
_entry.id   77cf4be318c4f25f7f3c36b6aa46de13
#
_cell.length_a   1.000
_cell.length_b   1.000
_cell.length_c   1.000
_cell.angle_alpha   90.00
_cell.angle_beta   90.00
_cell.angle_gamma   90.00
#
_symmetry.space_group_name_H-M   'P 1'
#
loop_
_entity.id
_entity.type
_entity.pdbx_description
1 polymer ?
#
loop_
_entity_poly.entity_id
_entity_poly.type
_entity_poly.pdbx_seq_one_letter_code
_entity_poly.pdbx_strand_id
1 'polypeptide(L)'
;MEVDERITAEVMAVDLDACRVRLAMTATENPELWAFLTSRHRGEILSGTVAAIERFGVFVSLDDGPDHPVFPGVGFITIPELSWRHIDAASDVVRVGQHVSCEFLQFDDWNGEARLSLKAMQPDPFAAFVEETAVGQTLPGQVTKAVPFGAFVRVADGVEGLVHSRELTLLSVEAPEGVLQFGDEVTVVVTEIDRQRRKLALSRRGPKTPTLKT
;
A
#
# COMPACT_ATOMS: atom_id res chain seq x y z
N MET A 1 -9.22 6.02 31.17
CA MET A 1 -10.49 5.37 31.58
C MET A 1 -10.23 4.62 32.87
N GLU A 2 -10.99 4.90 33.91
CA GLU A 2 -10.94 4.17 35.18
C GLU A 2 -12.00 3.08 35.18
N VAL A 3 -11.79 2.02 35.97
CA VAL A 3 -12.82 0.97 36.13
C VAL A 3 -14.03 1.59 36.84
N ASP A 4 -15.25 1.27 36.35
CA ASP A 4 -16.54 1.83 36.82
C ASP A 4 -16.85 3.28 36.39
N GLU A 5 -16.03 3.88 35.51
CA GLU A 5 -16.35 5.15 34.88
C GLU A 5 -17.54 5.00 33.92
N ARG A 6 -18.52 5.92 34.04
CA ARG A 6 -19.66 5.96 33.12
C ARG A 6 -19.27 6.68 31.84
N ILE A 7 -19.39 6.00 30.72
CA ILE A 7 -19.14 6.54 29.39
C ILE A 7 -20.43 6.60 28.58
N THR A 8 -20.47 7.55 27.64
CA THR A 8 -21.52 7.61 26.62
C THR A 8 -20.84 7.30 25.28
N ALA A 9 -21.44 6.42 24.49
CA ALA A 9 -20.90 6.00 23.22
C ALA A 9 -22.03 5.67 22.23
N GLU A 10 -21.77 5.86 20.93
CA GLU A 10 -22.67 5.45 19.86
C GLU A 10 -22.43 3.98 19.51
N VAL A 11 -23.51 3.23 19.24
CA VAL A 11 -23.43 1.83 18.81
C VAL A 11 -23.15 1.79 17.31
N MET A 12 -21.96 1.34 16.93
CA MET A 12 -21.50 1.24 15.55
C MET A 12 -21.93 -0.04 14.85
N ALA A 13 -21.86 -1.15 15.56
CA ALA A 13 -22.23 -2.45 15.04
C ALA A 13 -22.60 -3.40 16.17
N VAL A 14 -23.53 -4.31 15.89
CA VAL A 14 -23.90 -5.41 16.77
C VAL A 14 -23.66 -6.71 15.99
N ASP A 15 -22.77 -7.54 16.51
CA ASP A 15 -22.52 -8.89 16.03
C ASP A 15 -23.18 -9.86 16.99
N LEU A 16 -24.34 -10.37 16.59
CA LEU A 16 -25.13 -11.28 17.41
C LEU A 16 -24.49 -12.66 17.54
N ASP A 17 -23.79 -13.11 16.50
CA ASP A 17 -23.15 -14.44 16.47
C ASP A 17 -21.94 -14.48 17.39
N ALA A 18 -21.15 -13.40 17.39
CA ALA A 18 -19.98 -13.26 18.26
C ALA A 18 -20.33 -12.64 19.65
N CYS A 19 -21.57 -12.27 19.90
CA CYS A 19 -22.01 -11.54 21.11
C CYS A 19 -21.16 -10.28 21.38
N ARG A 20 -20.89 -9.48 20.32
CA ARG A 20 -20.05 -8.29 20.40
C ARG A 20 -20.81 -7.04 19.99
N VAL A 21 -20.58 -5.97 20.74
CA VAL A 21 -21.05 -4.63 20.37
C VAL A 21 -19.83 -3.75 20.19
N ARG A 22 -19.76 -3.07 19.04
CA ARG A 22 -18.73 -2.07 18.77
C ARG A 22 -19.30 -0.69 19.06
N LEU A 23 -18.58 0.06 19.88
CA LEU A 23 -18.97 1.38 20.36
C LEU A 23 -17.96 2.42 19.91
N ALA A 24 -18.41 3.63 19.58
CA ALA A 24 -17.58 4.79 19.30
C ALA A 24 -17.82 5.87 20.35
N MET A 25 -16.80 6.19 21.11
CA MET A 25 -16.83 7.29 22.08
C MET A 25 -16.64 8.63 21.37
N THR A 26 -15.87 8.66 20.30
CA THR A 26 -15.62 9.88 19.50
C THR A 26 -16.92 10.54 19.04
N ALA A 27 -17.98 9.77 18.77
CA ALA A 27 -19.29 10.28 18.39
C ALA A 27 -19.91 11.22 19.44
N THR A 28 -19.63 10.96 20.72
CA THR A 28 -20.19 11.73 21.83
C THR A 28 -19.23 12.74 22.43
N GLU A 29 -17.92 12.46 22.39
CA GLU A 29 -16.88 13.35 22.91
C GLU A 29 -16.53 14.46 21.90
N ASN A 30 -16.60 14.16 20.60
CA ASN A 30 -16.25 15.07 19.50
C ASN A 30 -17.28 14.97 18.37
N PRO A 31 -18.52 15.47 18.58
CA PRO A 31 -19.63 15.28 17.64
C PRO A 31 -19.37 15.97 16.29
N GLU A 32 -18.63 17.07 16.25
CA GLU A 32 -18.25 17.75 15.02
C GLU A 32 -17.31 16.91 14.17
N LEU A 33 -16.27 16.35 14.78
CA LEU A 33 -15.35 15.42 14.13
C LEU A 33 -16.08 14.19 13.62
N TRP A 34 -16.98 13.64 14.43
CA TRP A 34 -17.77 12.47 14.06
C TRP A 34 -18.68 12.75 12.87
N ALA A 35 -19.42 13.86 12.90
CA ALA A 35 -20.27 14.28 11.78
C ALA A 35 -19.47 14.49 10.50
N PHE A 36 -18.29 15.10 10.60
CA PHE A 36 -17.38 15.29 9.48
C PHE A 36 -16.98 13.95 8.88
N LEU A 37 -16.46 13.01 9.67
CA LEU A 37 -15.96 11.71 9.21
C LEU A 37 -17.07 10.85 8.59
N THR A 38 -18.25 10.81 9.22
CA THR A 38 -19.39 10.01 8.75
C THR A 38 -20.07 10.58 7.50
N SER A 39 -19.89 11.86 7.21
CA SER A 39 -20.38 12.49 5.99
C SER A 39 -19.50 12.24 4.75
N ARG A 40 -18.29 11.73 4.93
CA ARG A 40 -17.37 11.47 3.82
C ARG A 40 -17.69 10.18 3.09
N HIS A 41 -17.38 10.16 1.78
CA HIS A 41 -17.64 9.01 0.92
C HIS A 41 -16.32 8.52 0.33
N ARG A 42 -16.18 7.20 0.25
CA ARG A 42 -15.02 6.59 -0.39
C ARG A 42 -14.86 7.09 -1.83
N GLY A 43 -13.64 7.49 -2.20
CA GLY A 43 -13.33 8.07 -3.50
C GLY A 43 -13.45 9.60 -3.54
N GLU A 44 -13.94 10.24 -2.45
CA GLU A 44 -13.98 11.70 -2.33
C GLU A 44 -12.56 12.26 -2.23
N ILE A 45 -12.30 13.37 -2.92
CA ILE A 45 -11.00 14.05 -2.87
C ILE A 45 -11.04 15.11 -1.78
N LEU A 46 -10.16 14.94 -0.82
CA LEU A 46 -9.98 15.88 0.29
C LEU A 46 -8.61 16.55 0.17
N SER A 47 -8.58 17.85 0.41
CA SER A 47 -7.35 18.64 0.40
C SER A 47 -6.98 19.09 1.80
N GLY A 48 -5.69 19.29 2.02
CA GLY A 48 -5.19 19.73 3.32
C GLY A 48 -3.69 19.92 3.34
N THR A 49 -3.17 20.28 4.48
CA THR A 49 -1.75 20.53 4.69
C THR A 49 -1.13 19.43 5.54
N VAL A 50 0.03 18.92 5.12
CA VAL A 50 0.82 17.96 5.91
C VAL A 50 1.21 18.58 7.23
N ALA A 51 0.62 18.10 8.31
CA ALA A 51 0.82 18.61 9.67
C ALA A 51 2.00 17.96 10.38
N ALA A 52 2.17 16.65 10.20
CA ALA A 52 3.30 15.90 10.77
C ALA A 52 3.65 14.67 9.95
N ILE A 53 4.91 14.26 10.00
CA ILE A 53 5.44 13.04 9.39
C ILE A 53 5.95 12.15 10.51
N GLU A 54 5.36 10.94 10.61
CA GLU A 54 5.72 9.92 11.58
C GLU A 54 6.27 8.66 10.88
N ARG A 55 6.91 7.78 11.63
CA ARG A 55 7.46 6.53 11.07
C ARG A 55 6.41 5.60 10.46
N PHE A 56 5.17 5.71 10.89
CA PHE A 56 4.05 4.87 10.46
C PHE A 56 3.13 5.56 9.45
N GLY A 57 3.30 6.86 9.18
CA GLY A 57 2.47 7.59 8.22
C GLY A 57 2.57 9.11 8.36
N VAL A 58 1.65 9.79 7.70
CA VAL A 58 1.61 11.25 7.60
C VAL A 58 0.26 11.75 8.07
N PHE A 59 0.25 12.72 8.98
CA PHE A 59 -0.95 13.43 9.39
C PHE A 59 -1.19 14.64 8.48
N VAL A 60 -2.45 14.83 8.10
CA VAL A 60 -2.90 15.92 7.24
C VAL A 60 -4.01 16.70 7.96
N SER A 61 -3.79 18.00 8.15
CA SER A 61 -4.84 18.94 8.57
C SER A 61 -5.69 19.25 7.34
N LEU A 62 -6.93 18.80 7.33
CA LEU A 62 -7.84 18.96 6.20
C LEU A 62 -8.40 20.39 6.18
N ASP A 63 -8.51 20.98 4.99
CA ASP A 63 -8.93 22.39 4.82
C ASP A 63 -10.35 22.64 5.35
N ASP A 64 -11.27 21.71 5.09
CA ASP A 64 -12.67 21.77 5.53
C ASP A 64 -12.95 20.88 6.75
N GLY A 65 -11.90 20.35 7.39
CA GLY A 65 -12.02 19.44 8.54
C GLY A 65 -11.90 20.16 9.87
N PRO A 66 -12.54 19.63 10.94
CA PRO A 66 -12.31 20.11 12.28
C PRO A 66 -10.90 19.74 12.77
N ASP A 67 -10.49 20.39 13.86
CA ASP A 67 -9.27 19.98 14.56
C ASP A 67 -9.46 18.60 15.20
N HIS A 68 -8.41 17.78 15.18
CA HIS A 68 -8.43 16.52 15.91
C HIS A 68 -7.99 16.76 17.37
N PRO A 69 -8.72 16.19 18.38
CA PRO A 69 -8.43 16.46 19.79
C PRO A 69 -7.06 15.96 20.27
N VAL A 70 -6.48 14.98 19.58
CA VAL A 70 -5.24 14.31 20.00
C VAL A 70 -4.13 14.42 18.94
N PHE A 71 -4.49 14.28 17.66
CA PHE A 71 -3.52 14.23 16.57
C PHE A 71 -3.37 15.59 15.88
N PRO A 72 -2.25 15.84 15.21
CA PRO A 72 -1.99 17.12 14.54
C PRO A 72 -2.86 17.35 13.28
N GLY A 73 -3.70 16.40 12.90
CA GLY A 73 -4.65 16.50 11.80
C GLY A 73 -5.62 15.34 11.77
N VAL A 74 -6.78 15.54 11.18
CA VAL A 74 -7.84 14.54 11.02
C VAL A 74 -7.50 13.51 9.93
N GLY A 75 -6.80 13.95 8.88
CA GLY A 75 -6.37 13.07 7.80
C GLY A 75 -5.15 12.26 8.17
N PHE A 76 -5.13 10.99 7.80
CA PHE A 76 -3.98 10.11 8.00
C PHE A 76 -3.69 9.27 6.75
N ILE A 77 -2.44 9.34 6.28
CA ILE A 77 -1.93 8.56 5.14
C ILE A 77 -0.92 7.56 5.67
N THR A 78 -1.18 6.27 5.51
CA THR A 78 -0.18 5.23 5.84
C THR A 78 0.94 5.22 4.81
N ILE A 79 2.13 4.74 5.18
CA ILE A 79 3.29 4.67 4.26
C ILE A 79 2.94 4.03 2.90
N PRO A 80 2.23 2.89 2.82
CA PRO A 80 1.85 2.29 1.53
C PRO A 80 0.88 3.12 0.68
N GLU A 81 0.21 4.12 1.27
CA GLU A 81 -0.73 5.00 0.58
C GLU A 81 -0.10 6.33 0.11
N LEU A 82 1.19 6.55 0.38
CA LEU A 82 1.92 7.74 -0.08
C LEU A 82 2.35 7.64 -1.55
N SER A 83 2.80 6.48 -1.99
CA SER A 83 3.37 6.30 -3.32
C SER A 83 3.17 4.89 -3.84
N TRP A 84 3.11 4.76 -5.17
CA TRP A 84 3.19 3.47 -5.86
C TRP A 84 4.61 2.89 -5.85
N ARG A 85 5.63 3.74 -5.70
CA ARG A 85 7.03 3.33 -5.62
C ARG A 85 7.37 2.90 -4.20
N HIS A 86 8.34 2.01 -4.08
CA HIS A 86 8.96 1.75 -2.78
C HIS A 86 9.66 3.03 -2.30
N ILE A 87 9.40 3.42 -1.07
CA ILE A 87 9.99 4.58 -0.41
C ILE A 87 10.63 4.14 0.91
N ASP A 88 11.76 4.72 1.25
CA ASP A 88 12.44 4.44 2.52
C ASP A 88 11.84 5.27 3.66
N ALA A 89 11.43 6.49 3.35
CA ALA A 89 10.79 7.39 4.32
C ALA A 89 9.66 8.21 3.68
N ALA A 90 8.67 8.59 4.48
CA ALA A 90 7.56 9.46 4.02
C ALA A 90 8.06 10.83 3.55
N SER A 91 9.18 11.32 4.11
CA SER A 91 9.85 12.57 3.70
C SER A 91 10.39 12.57 2.27
N ASP A 92 10.51 11.39 1.64
CA ASP A 92 10.92 11.28 0.23
C ASP A 92 9.79 11.71 -0.72
N VAL A 93 8.53 11.68 -0.22
CA VAL A 93 7.32 11.97 -1.01
C VAL A 93 6.70 13.31 -0.63
N VAL A 94 6.63 13.62 0.67
CA VAL A 94 5.95 14.82 1.18
C VAL A 94 6.79 15.54 2.23
N ARG A 95 6.46 16.82 2.48
CA ARG A 95 7.11 17.64 3.50
C ARG A 95 6.06 18.26 4.41
N VAL A 96 6.41 18.47 5.69
CA VAL A 96 5.56 19.22 6.62
C VAL A 96 5.29 20.63 6.06
N GLY A 97 4.04 21.07 6.12
CA GLY A 97 3.58 22.31 5.53
C GLY A 97 3.22 22.23 4.04
N GLN A 98 3.43 21.08 3.38
CA GLN A 98 3.03 20.87 2.00
C GLN A 98 1.51 20.70 1.89
N HIS A 99 0.87 21.45 0.98
CA HIS A 99 -0.54 21.22 0.64
C HIS A 99 -0.67 20.03 -0.33
N VAL A 100 -1.59 19.11 -0.02
CA VAL A 100 -1.82 17.87 -0.77
C VAL A 100 -3.31 17.63 -0.97
N SER A 101 -3.64 16.95 -2.07
CA SER A 101 -4.99 16.42 -2.33
C SER A 101 -4.91 14.90 -2.30
N CYS A 102 -5.83 14.26 -1.60
CA CYS A 102 -5.82 12.82 -1.34
C CYS A 102 -7.21 12.24 -1.53
N GLU A 103 -7.29 10.98 -1.96
CA GLU A 103 -8.55 10.24 -1.98
C GLU A 103 -8.90 9.74 -0.59
N PHE A 104 -10.15 9.95 -0.17
CA PHE A 104 -10.69 9.37 1.05
C PHE A 104 -11.01 7.89 0.85
N LEU A 105 -10.42 7.04 1.68
CA LEU A 105 -10.60 5.59 1.63
C LEU A 105 -11.71 5.11 2.56
N GLN A 106 -11.61 5.50 3.81
CA GLN A 106 -12.55 5.18 4.90
C GLN A 106 -12.19 6.02 6.13
N PHE A 107 -13.06 6.05 7.11
CA PHE A 107 -12.68 6.57 8.42
C PHE A 107 -12.31 5.43 9.39
N ASP A 108 -11.42 5.75 10.30
CA ASP A 108 -11.02 4.89 11.42
C ASP A 108 -11.82 5.34 12.64
N ASP A 109 -12.78 4.49 13.05
CA ASP A 109 -13.68 4.75 14.18
C ASP A 109 -12.97 4.63 15.54
N TRP A 110 -11.80 4.01 15.58
CA TRP A 110 -11.01 3.87 16.80
C TRP A 110 -10.21 5.15 17.11
N ASN A 111 -9.53 5.69 16.10
CA ASN A 111 -8.70 6.88 16.26
C ASN A 111 -9.43 8.18 15.92
N GLY A 112 -10.58 8.12 15.25
CA GLY A 112 -11.26 9.31 14.73
C GLY A 112 -10.54 9.95 13.54
N GLU A 113 -9.92 9.14 12.67
CA GLU A 113 -9.10 9.60 11.56
C GLU A 113 -9.75 9.32 10.20
N ALA A 114 -9.61 10.26 9.26
CA ALA A 114 -9.88 10.04 7.85
C ALA A 114 -8.67 9.33 7.21
N ARG A 115 -8.81 8.07 6.82
CA ARG A 115 -7.78 7.33 6.09
C ARG A 115 -7.74 7.80 4.64
N LEU A 116 -6.57 8.27 4.20
CA LEU A 116 -6.36 8.91 2.91
C LEU A 116 -5.33 8.18 2.06
N SER A 117 -5.42 8.35 0.74
CA SER A 117 -4.45 7.87 -0.23
C SER A 117 -3.94 9.00 -1.12
N LEU A 118 -2.66 9.30 -1.03
CA LEU A 118 -2.00 10.24 -1.93
C LEU A 118 -1.65 9.55 -3.26
N LYS A 119 -1.29 8.26 -3.23
CA LYS A 119 -0.98 7.49 -4.45
C LYS A 119 -2.17 7.34 -5.38
N ALA A 120 -3.41 7.35 -4.86
CA ALA A 120 -4.62 7.29 -5.70
C ALA A 120 -4.76 8.50 -6.63
N MET A 121 -4.11 9.63 -6.30
CA MET A 121 -4.04 10.82 -7.15
C MET A 121 -3.01 10.70 -8.29
N GLN A 122 -2.23 9.62 -8.31
CA GLN A 122 -1.18 9.37 -9.31
C GLN A 122 -1.62 8.27 -10.27
N PRO A 123 -1.17 8.31 -11.55
CA PRO A 123 -1.38 7.19 -12.46
C PRO A 123 -0.82 5.90 -11.86
N ASP A 124 -1.58 4.82 -11.98
CA ASP A 124 -1.14 3.51 -11.52
C ASP A 124 -0.09 2.92 -12.48
N PRO A 125 1.20 2.83 -12.09
CA PRO A 125 2.25 2.34 -12.98
C PRO A 125 2.08 0.87 -13.32
N PHE A 126 1.50 0.05 -12.42
CA PHE A 126 1.25 -1.35 -12.69
C PHE A 126 0.14 -1.54 -13.73
N ALA A 127 -0.93 -0.75 -13.68
CA ALA A 127 -2.00 -0.81 -14.65
C ALA A 127 -1.49 -0.46 -16.06
N ALA A 128 -0.74 0.64 -16.20
CA ALA A 128 -0.11 1.04 -17.46
C ALA A 128 0.85 -0.04 -18.00
N PHE A 129 1.71 -0.57 -17.14
CA PHE A 129 2.65 -1.64 -17.50
C PHE A 129 1.95 -2.89 -18.04
N VAL A 130 0.86 -3.31 -17.41
CA VAL A 130 0.13 -4.54 -17.77
C VAL A 130 -0.66 -4.38 -19.09
N GLU A 131 -1.00 -3.17 -19.49
CA GLU A 131 -1.59 -2.92 -20.81
C GLU A 131 -0.60 -3.11 -21.96
N GLU A 132 0.68 -2.81 -21.70
CA GLU A 132 1.76 -2.87 -22.70
C GLU A 132 2.56 -4.18 -22.66
N THR A 133 2.36 -5.01 -21.61
CA THR A 133 3.20 -6.19 -21.36
C THR A 133 2.39 -7.48 -21.47
N ALA A 134 2.95 -8.46 -22.18
CA ALA A 134 2.36 -9.78 -22.36
C ALA A 134 3.17 -10.87 -21.59
N VAL A 135 2.47 -11.94 -21.20
CA VAL A 135 3.13 -13.17 -20.74
C VAL A 135 4.01 -13.75 -21.83
N GLY A 136 5.23 -14.12 -21.49
CA GLY A 136 6.27 -14.57 -22.42
C GLY A 136 7.20 -13.44 -22.90
N GLN A 137 6.91 -12.19 -22.61
CA GLN A 137 7.76 -11.07 -22.95
C GLN A 137 9.05 -11.08 -22.12
N THR A 138 10.17 -10.78 -22.77
CA THR A 138 11.48 -10.65 -22.13
C THR A 138 11.73 -9.19 -21.80
N LEU A 139 12.14 -8.91 -20.56
CA LEU A 139 12.35 -7.57 -20.04
C LEU A 139 13.69 -7.49 -19.32
N PRO A 140 14.39 -6.35 -19.43
CA PRO A 140 15.47 -6.02 -18.51
C PRO A 140 14.90 -5.71 -17.13
N GLY A 141 15.65 -6.00 -16.08
CA GLY A 141 15.25 -5.67 -14.72
C GLY A 141 16.45 -5.53 -13.79
N GLN A 142 16.20 -4.97 -12.62
CA GLN A 142 17.21 -4.83 -11.57
C GLN A 142 16.70 -5.46 -10.29
N VAL A 143 17.56 -6.25 -9.63
CA VAL A 143 17.24 -6.88 -8.35
C VAL A 143 17.13 -5.81 -7.27
N THR A 144 15.95 -5.72 -6.65
CA THR A 144 15.68 -4.77 -5.56
C THR A 144 15.71 -5.43 -4.19
N LYS A 145 15.48 -6.74 -4.12
CA LYS A 145 15.53 -7.46 -2.85
C LYS A 145 15.72 -8.97 -3.07
N ALA A 146 16.68 -9.54 -2.36
CA ALA A 146 16.80 -11.00 -2.26
C ALA A 146 16.10 -11.51 -1.00
N VAL A 147 15.33 -12.60 -1.14
CA VAL A 147 14.60 -13.26 -0.06
C VAL A 147 14.78 -14.78 -0.15
N PRO A 148 14.56 -15.55 0.93
CA PRO A 148 14.81 -17.01 0.93
C PRO A 148 14.07 -17.78 -0.17
N PHE A 149 12.93 -17.29 -0.62
CA PHE A 149 12.08 -17.93 -1.63
C PHE A 149 12.26 -17.34 -3.04
N GLY A 150 13.19 -16.38 -3.26
CA GLY A 150 13.45 -15.79 -4.57
C GLY A 150 14.08 -14.42 -4.54
N ALA A 151 13.88 -13.66 -5.61
CA ALA A 151 14.33 -12.27 -5.71
C ALA A 151 13.23 -11.37 -6.30
N PHE A 152 13.07 -10.19 -5.75
CA PHE A 152 12.26 -9.14 -6.36
C PHE A 152 13.10 -8.43 -7.41
N VAL A 153 12.50 -8.22 -8.57
CA VAL A 153 13.13 -7.59 -9.72
C VAL A 153 12.25 -6.45 -10.20
N ARG A 154 12.78 -5.24 -10.21
CA ARG A 154 12.12 -4.07 -10.79
C ARG A 154 12.29 -4.12 -12.31
N VAL A 155 11.17 -4.18 -13.04
CA VAL A 155 11.12 -4.25 -14.52
C VAL A 155 10.67 -2.95 -15.15
N ALA A 156 10.01 -2.09 -14.37
CA ALA A 156 9.65 -0.72 -14.75
C ALA A 156 9.57 0.15 -13.49
N ASP A 157 9.43 1.46 -13.68
CA ASP A 157 9.29 2.39 -12.56
C ASP A 157 7.99 2.09 -11.78
N GLY A 158 8.12 1.81 -10.49
CA GLY A 158 7.00 1.40 -9.62
C GLY A 158 6.46 -0.02 -9.88
N VAL A 159 7.11 -0.83 -10.73
CA VAL A 159 6.68 -2.21 -11.03
C VAL A 159 7.78 -3.20 -10.70
N GLU A 160 7.48 -4.08 -9.75
CA GLU A 160 8.35 -5.17 -9.34
C GLU A 160 7.65 -6.53 -9.53
N GLY A 161 8.44 -7.52 -9.91
CA GLY A 161 8.00 -8.91 -10.01
C GLY A 161 8.87 -9.83 -9.18
N LEU A 162 8.36 -11.03 -8.89
CA LEU A 162 9.08 -12.06 -8.15
C LEU A 162 9.65 -13.10 -9.10
N VAL A 163 10.97 -13.30 -9.04
CA VAL A 163 11.65 -14.49 -9.59
C VAL A 163 11.77 -15.50 -8.46
N HIS A 164 11.02 -16.61 -8.53
CA HIS A 164 11.05 -17.63 -7.50
C HIS A 164 12.39 -18.37 -7.47
N SER A 165 12.84 -18.82 -6.29
CA SER A 165 14.12 -19.55 -6.10
C SER A 165 14.29 -20.75 -7.03
N ARG A 166 13.21 -21.47 -7.37
CA ARG A 166 13.21 -22.57 -8.35
C ARG A 166 13.62 -22.12 -9.75
N GLU A 167 13.43 -20.86 -10.09
CA GLU A 167 13.79 -20.26 -11.37
C GLU A 167 15.24 -19.71 -11.35
N LEU A 168 15.84 -19.60 -10.17
CA LEU A 168 17.22 -19.15 -9.99
C LEU A 168 18.24 -20.30 -10.06
N THR A 169 17.84 -21.53 -9.72
CA THR A 169 18.74 -22.67 -9.43
C THR A 169 19.19 -23.48 -10.64
N LEU A 170 18.92 -23.07 -11.87
CA LEU A 170 19.16 -23.93 -13.04
C LEU A 170 20.33 -23.54 -13.94
N LEU A 171 21.30 -22.86 -13.44
CA LEU A 171 22.61 -22.83 -14.07
C LEU A 171 23.57 -23.58 -13.17
N SER A 172 23.74 -24.89 -13.50
CA SER A 172 24.84 -25.75 -13.10
C SER A 172 25.15 -25.94 -11.60
N VAL A 173 25.23 -27.17 -11.22
CA VAL A 173 25.67 -27.74 -9.93
C VAL A 173 27.07 -27.27 -9.49
N GLU A 174 27.73 -26.35 -10.17
CA GLU A 174 29.15 -26.04 -9.96
C GLU A 174 29.52 -24.61 -9.54
N ALA A 175 28.56 -23.69 -9.32
CA ALA A 175 28.95 -22.38 -8.81
C ALA A 175 28.01 -21.86 -7.72
N PRO A 176 28.54 -21.65 -6.49
CA PRO A 176 27.81 -20.93 -5.44
C PRO A 176 27.59 -19.44 -5.75
N GLU A 177 28.03 -18.98 -6.91
CA GLU A 177 28.02 -17.57 -7.34
C GLU A 177 26.72 -17.11 -8.02
N GLY A 178 25.68 -17.93 -8.03
CA GLY A 178 24.41 -17.65 -8.69
C GLY A 178 23.33 -16.99 -7.83
N VAL A 179 23.66 -16.46 -6.64
CA VAL A 179 22.71 -15.76 -5.80
C VAL A 179 22.60 -14.32 -6.29
N LEU A 180 21.43 -13.95 -6.80
CA LEU A 180 21.14 -12.58 -7.15
C LEU A 180 21.31 -11.64 -5.94
N GLN A 181 22.07 -10.60 -6.13
CA GLN A 181 22.31 -9.57 -5.12
C GLN A 181 21.55 -8.30 -5.44
N PHE A 182 21.33 -7.49 -4.42
CA PHE A 182 20.76 -6.15 -4.60
C PHE A 182 21.57 -5.36 -5.63
N GLY A 183 20.86 -4.78 -6.60
CA GLY A 183 21.46 -3.97 -7.66
C GLY A 183 21.85 -4.73 -8.94
N ASP A 184 21.83 -6.08 -8.93
CA ASP A 184 22.17 -6.86 -10.13
C ASP A 184 21.19 -6.57 -11.28
N GLU A 185 21.74 -6.35 -12.47
CA GLU A 185 20.97 -6.28 -13.70
C GLU A 185 20.69 -7.69 -14.22
N VAL A 186 19.44 -7.96 -14.53
CA VAL A 186 18.99 -9.29 -14.97
C VAL A 186 18.01 -9.16 -16.14
N THR A 187 18.03 -10.17 -17.00
CA THR A 187 16.98 -10.33 -18.02
C THR A 187 16.00 -11.38 -17.53
N VAL A 188 14.72 -11.00 -17.53
CA VAL A 188 13.63 -11.85 -17.04
C VAL A 188 12.52 -12.00 -18.06
N VAL A 189 11.78 -13.09 -17.97
CA VAL A 189 10.60 -13.36 -18.80
C VAL A 189 9.37 -13.29 -17.92
N VAL A 190 8.34 -12.61 -18.37
CA VAL A 190 7.04 -12.53 -17.68
C VAL A 190 6.35 -13.88 -17.80
N THR A 191 6.10 -14.56 -16.69
CA THR A 191 5.43 -15.87 -16.65
C THR A 191 3.97 -15.79 -16.27
N GLU A 192 3.59 -14.80 -15.44
CA GLU A 192 2.21 -14.59 -15.00
C GLU A 192 1.99 -13.12 -14.63
N ILE A 193 0.79 -12.63 -14.92
CA ILE A 193 0.31 -11.29 -14.53
C ILE A 193 -1.01 -11.45 -13.81
N ASP A 194 -1.03 -11.25 -12.49
CA ASP A 194 -2.26 -11.18 -11.69
C ASP A 194 -2.67 -9.72 -11.51
N ARG A 195 -3.63 -9.27 -12.31
CA ARG A 195 -4.14 -7.89 -12.28
C ARG A 195 -4.85 -7.55 -10.98
N GLN A 196 -5.58 -8.52 -10.40
CA GLN A 196 -6.38 -8.28 -9.19
C GLN A 196 -5.49 -8.14 -7.96
N ARG A 197 -4.48 -9.02 -7.83
CA ARG A 197 -3.54 -9.00 -6.71
C ARG A 197 -2.33 -8.13 -6.96
N ARG A 198 -2.23 -7.52 -8.15
CA ARG A 198 -1.09 -6.69 -8.57
C ARG A 198 0.23 -7.43 -8.43
N LYS A 199 0.30 -8.66 -8.91
CA LYS A 199 1.48 -9.52 -8.84
C LYS A 199 1.99 -9.84 -10.22
N LEU A 200 3.32 -9.78 -10.34
CA LEU A 200 4.07 -10.15 -11.54
C LEU A 200 4.99 -11.30 -11.19
N ALA A 201 4.79 -12.47 -11.80
CA ALA A 201 5.73 -13.57 -11.70
C ALA A 201 6.70 -13.52 -12.87
N LEU A 202 7.98 -13.69 -12.55
CA LEU A 202 9.08 -13.60 -13.49
C LEU A 202 9.92 -14.89 -13.44
N SER A 203 10.56 -15.22 -14.58
CA SER A 203 11.53 -16.31 -14.70
C SER A 203 12.79 -15.80 -15.39
N ARG A 204 13.94 -16.29 -14.99
CA ARG A 204 15.19 -16.13 -15.78
C ARG A 204 15.26 -17.07 -16.98
N ARG A 205 14.31 -18.02 -17.07
CA ARG A 205 14.18 -18.97 -18.17
C ARG A 205 13.04 -18.52 -19.07
N GLY A 206 13.20 -18.69 -20.36
CA GLY A 206 12.09 -18.56 -21.30
C GLY A 206 10.88 -19.43 -20.91
N PRO A 207 9.68 -19.16 -21.43
CA PRO A 207 8.50 -19.94 -21.15
C PRO A 207 8.80 -21.43 -21.40
N LYS A 208 8.43 -22.29 -20.44
CA LYS A 208 8.53 -23.75 -20.63
C LYS A 208 7.66 -24.09 -21.82
N THR A 209 8.26 -24.49 -22.93
CA THR A 209 7.53 -25.08 -24.05
C THR A 209 6.80 -26.30 -23.49
N PRO A 210 5.46 -26.42 -23.65
CA PRO A 210 4.75 -27.61 -23.20
C PRO A 210 5.31 -28.82 -23.96
N THR A 211 5.94 -29.75 -23.25
CA THR A 211 6.37 -30.99 -23.80
C THR A 211 5.10 -31.77 -24.17
N LEU A 212 4.77 -31.80 -25.46
CA LEU A 212 3.77 -32.73 -25.98
C LEU A 212 4.22 -34.15 -25.59
N LYS A 213 3.51 -34.76 -24.65
CA LYS A 213 3.64 -36.22 -24.43
C LYS A 213 3.05 -36.90 -25.65
N THR A 214 3.93 -37.49 -26.41
CA THR A 214 3.58 -38.52 -27.44
C THR A 214 3.09 -39.77 -26.76
#